data_00268295322c1742eaa348a509b4e8fa
#
_entry.id   00268295322c1742eaa348a509b4e8fa
#
_cell.length_a   1.000
_cell.length_b   1.000
_cell.length_c   1.000
_cell.angle_alpha   90.00
_cell.angle_beta   90.00
_cell.angle_gamma   90.00
#
_symmetry.space_group_name_H-M   'P 1'
#
loop_
_entity.id
_entity.type
_entity.pdbx_description
1 polymer ?
#
loop_
_entity_poly.entity_id
_entity_poly.type
_entity_poly.pdbx_seq_one_letter_code
_entity_poly.pdbx_strand_id
1 'polypeptide(L)'
;MNAIPSPSICPSPWLGDIHKIKELRTDSSLSTEERSIAEFLYSYRGSHATFNAYRREIERLLLWANHYAHKSIGQLTHLDMEQFIEFCQKPPKSWIGLKQSPRFIEHEGTIIPNPEWRPFVVFRAKSTGVSKLTTAHYQLSQKAVQAIFSILGSFFSFLLQENKVQANPMAQIRQKSKFIRQHQHKAPIRRLSELQWSYVIETAEQMAKKDPHHHERTLFIMSALYGMYLRISELAASSRWIPQMSDFAQDHEGNWWFTTVGKGNKERTIT
;
A
#
# COMPACT_ATOMS: atom_id res chain seq x y z
N MET A 1 -6.71 -17.46 25.10
CA MET A 1 -7.45 -16.18 25.00
C MET A 1 -6.96 -15.47 23.76
N ASN A 2 -7.83 -15.16 22.80
CA ASN A 2 -7.43 -14.42 21.58
C ASN A 2 -7.21 -12.95 21.94
N ALA A 3 -6.00 -12.60 22.34
CA ALA A 3 -5.64 -11.22 22.63
C ALA A 3 -5.92 -10.33 21.39
N ILE A 4 -6.53 -9.18 21.63
CA ILE A 4 -6.75 -8.18 20.57
C ILE A 4 -5.39 -7.53 20.29
N PRO A 5 -4.88 -7.60 19.05
CA PRO A 5 -3.60 -7.02 18.74
C PRO A 5 -3.67 -5.49 18.82
N SER A 6 -2.66 -4.90 19.44
CA SER A 6 -2.42 -3.46 19.44
C SER A 6 -1.31 -3.13 18.44
N PRO A 7 -1.28 -1.93 17.82
CA PRO A 7 -0.17 -1.53 16.97
C PRO A 7 1.15 -1.64 17.74
N SER A 8 2.09 -2.45 17.22
CA SER A 8 3.28 -2.86 17.99
C SER A 8 4.58 -2.27 17.48
N ILE A 9 4.62 -1.81 16.24
CA ILE A 9 5.82 -1.16 15.72
C ILE A 9 5.87 0.24 16.30
N CYS A 10 6.72 0.37 17.27
CA CYS A 10 6.98 1.56 18.05
C CYS A 10 5.75 2.05 18.84
N PRO A 11 5.85 2.18 20.14
CA PRO A 11 4.84 2.88 20.93
C PRO A 11 4.72 4.35 20.54
N SER A 12 5.64 4.83 19.69
CA SER A 12 5.64 6.19 19.20
C SER A 12 4.77 6.34 17.96
N PRO A 13 3.94 7.39 17.87
CA PRO A 13 3.11 7.75 16.73
C PRO A 13 3.90 8.03 15.44
N TRP A 14 5.18 7.98 15.50
CA TRP A 14 6.13 8.44 14.50
C TRP A 14 6.28 7.53 13.29
N LEU A 15 5.90 6.25 13.37
CA LEU A 15 5.90 5.38 12.19
C LEU A 15 4.76 5.69 11.20
N GLY A 16 3.91 6.67 11.53
CA GLY A 16 3.06 7.34 10.54
C GLY A 16 3.78 8.47 9.80
N ASP A 17 4.84 9.02 10.40
CA ASP A 17 5.58 10.14 9.84
C ASP A 17 6.96 9.67 9.35
N ILE A 18 7.06 9.57 8.02
CA ILE A 18 8.27 9.20 7.30
C ILE A 18 9.48 10.08 7.68
N HIS A 19 9.23 11.32 8.09
CA HIS A 19 10.29 12.28 8.44
C HIS A 19 10.89 12.00 9.83
N LYS A 20 10.12 11.46 10.75
CA LYS A 20 10.58 11.14 12.12
C LYS A 20 11.30 9.80 12.24
N ILE A 21 11.21 8.93 11.24
CA ILE A 21 11.92 7.64 11.27
C ILE A 21 13.44 7.79 11.35
N LYS A 22 13.98 8.96 10.95
CA LYS A 22 15.40 9.25 11.07
C LYS A 22 15.86 9.28 12.54
N GLU A 23 15.03 9.81 13.43
CA GLU A 23 15.33 9.94 14.86
C GLU A 23 15.30 8.57 15.55
N LEU A 24 14.43 7.66 15.11
CA LEU A 24 14.33 6.31 15.66
C LEU A 24 15.59 5.46 15.48
N ARG A 25 16.40 5.74 14.46
CA ARG A 25 17.64 5.01 14.20
C ARG A 25 18.70 5.23 15.30
N THR A 26 18.62 6.36 15.96
CA THR A 26 19.57 6.77 17.00
C THR A 26 18.98 6.70 18.42
N ASP A 27 17.70 6.31 18.52
CA ASP A 27 17.03 6.20 19.81
C ASP A 27 17.55 4.99 20.59
N SER A 28 18.24 5.25 21.69
CA SER A 28 18.81 4.23 22.57
C SER A 28 17.76 3.47 23.39
N SER A 29 16.53 3.99 23.46
CA SER A 29 15.42 3.34 24.17
C SER A 29 14.84 2.16 23.39
N LEU A 30 15.09 2.08 22.07
CA LEU A 30 14.61 1.00 21.21
C LEU A 30 15.48 -0.26 21.35
N SER A 31 14.83 -1.41 21.30
CA SER A 31 15.50 -2.70 21.17
C SER A 31 16.30 -2.78 19.85
N THR A 32 17.28 -3.66 19.79
CA THR A 32 18.07 -3.90 18.57
C THR A 32 17.17 -4.31 17.39
N GLU A 33 16.11 -5.05 17.64
CA GLU A 33 15.14 -5.48 16.63
C GLU A 33 14.34 -4.29 16.08
N GLU A 34 13.79 -3.45 16.94
CA GLU A 34 13.05 -2.24 16.56
C GLU A 34 13.91 -1.28 15.76
N ARG A 35 15.17 -1.11 16.17
CA ARG A 35 16.13 -0.28 15.45
C ARG A 35 16.42 -0.81 14.05
N SER A 36 16.61 -2.12 13.89
CA SER A 36 16.82 -2.74 12.58
C SER A 36 15.61 -2.57 11.66
N ILE A 37 14.39 -2.63 12.21
CA ILE A 37 13.16 -2.35 11.48
C ILE A 37 13.09 -0.89 11.03
N ALA A 38 13.43 0.04 11.92
CA ALA A 38 13.46 1.47 11.60
C ALA A 38 14.48 1.77 10.49
N GLU A 39 15.66 1.16 10.54
CA GLU A 39 16.69 1.30 9.51
C GLU A 39 16.23 0.78 8.16
N PHE A 40 15.61 -0.40 8.14
CA PHE A 40 15.06 -0.96 6.92
C PHE A 40 13.96 -0.06 6.33
N LEU A 41 13.00 0.35 7.13
CA LEU A 41 11.89 1.20 6.69
C LEU A 41 12.38 2.58 6.23
N TYR A 42 13.43 3.11 6.83
CA TYR A 42 14.06 4.37 6.42
C TYR A 42 14.52 4.35 4.95
N SER A 43 14.94 3.21 4.45
CA SER A 43 15.34 3.05 3.05
C SER A 43 14.19 3.31 2.06
N TYR A 44 12.94 3.20 2.51
CA TYR A 44 11.74 3.42 1.70
C TYR A 44 11.07 4.78 1.92
N ARG A 45 11.70 5.71 2.63
CA ARG A 45 11.17 7.06 2.92
C ARG A 45 10.80 7.89 1.69
N GLY A 46 11.38 7.58 0.54
CA GLY A 46 11.08 8.25 -0.74
C GLY A 46 9.70 7.92 -1.32
N SER A 47 8.94 6.97 -0.74
CA SER A 47 7.62 6.61 -1.23
C SER A 47 6.68 6.23 -0.09
N HIS A 48 5.73 7.12 0.23
CA HIS A 48 4.71 6.88 1.27
C HIS A 48 3.95 5.56 1.10
N ALA A 49 3.55 5.25 -0.13
CA ALA A 49 2.81 4.01 -0.43
C ALA A 49 3.67 2.77 -0.18
N THR A 50 4.94 2.79 -0.63
CA THR A 50 5.89 1.70 -0.42
C THR A 50 6.19 1.54 1.06
N PHE A 51 6.55 2.63 1.74
CA PHE A 51 6.81 2.65 3.18
C PHE A 51 5.65 2.03 3.98
N ASN A 52 4.42 2.48 3.73
CA ASN A 52 3.24 1.97 4.43
C ASN A 52 2.96 0.49 4.14
N ALA A 53 3.21 0.04 2.91
CA ALA A 53 3.07 -1.37 2.55
C ALA A 53 4.09 -2.24 3.32
N TYR A 54 5.36 -1.84 3.34
CA TYR A 54 6.42 -2.55 4.02
C TYR A 54 6.21 -2.57 5.54
N ARG A 55 5.93 -1.40 6.12
CA ARG A 55 5.59 -1.30 7.55
C ARG A 55 4.48 -2.24 7.95
N ARG A 56 3.38 -2.26 7.17
CA ARG A 56 2.20 -3.09 7.46
C ARG A 56 2.54 -4.58 7.54
N GLU A 57 3.32 -5.09 6.58
CA GLU A 57 3.64 -6.51 6.56
C GLU A 57 4.65 -6.88 7.66
N ILE A 58 5.61 -6.02 7.96
CA ILE A 58 6.54 -6.20 9.08
C ILE A 58 5.79 -6.15 10.42
N GLU A 59 4.86 -5.21 10.59
CA GLU A 59 4.03 -5.11 11.80
C GLU A 59 3.19 -6.37 12.02
N ARG A 60 2.60 -6.92 10.96
CA ARG A 60 1.87 -8.20 11.02
C ARG A 60 2.76 -9.34 11.46
N LEU A 61 3.98 -9.42 10.92
CA LEU A 61 4.95 -10.43 11.30
C LEU A 61 5.35 -10.31 12.77
N LEU A 62 5.66 -9.10 13.24
CA LEU A 62 6.01 -8.85 14.65
C LEU A 62 4.89 -9.25 15.61
N LEU A 63 3.67 -8.83 15.30
CA LEU A 63 2.52 -9.19 16.11
C LEU A 63 2.33 -10.71 16.18
N TRP A 64 2.44 -11.39 15.04
CA TRP A 64 2.33 -12.84 14.98
C TRP A 64 3.48 -13.52 15.72
N ALA A 65 4.72 -13.06 15.52
CA ALA A 65 5.90 -13.61 16.20
C ALA A 65 5.77 -13.52 17.73
N ASN A 66 5.30 -12.38 18.22
CA ASN A 66 5.12 -12.15 19.66
C ASN A 66 3.94 -12.94 20.25
N HIS A 67 2.79 -12.97 19.56
CA HIS A 67 1.56 -13.53 20.12
C HIS A 67 1.37 -15.03 19.86
N TYR A 68 1.98 -15.56 18.82
CA TYR A 68 1.78 -16.95 18.37
C TYR A 68 3.06 -17.77 18.33
N ALA A 69 4.12 -17.26 17.73
CA ALA A 69 5.38 -18.00 17.68
C ALA A 69 6.20 -17.89 18.97
N HIS A 70 6.00 -16.84 19.76
CA HIS A 70 6.78 -16.49 20.95
C HIS A 70 8.29 -16.47 20.66
N LYS A 71 8.67 -15.90 19.50
CA LYS A 71 10.03 -15.81 18.98
C LYS A 71 10.36 -14.38 18.58
N SER A 72 11.65 -14.03 18.72
CA SER A 72 12.16 -12.83 18.06
C SER A 72 12.29 -13.04 16.55
N ILE A 73 12.34 -11.96 15.76
CA ILE A 73 12.49 -12.03 14.30
C ILE A 73 13.73 -12.82 13.89
N GLY A 74 14.82 -12.67 14.65
CA GLY A 74 16.07 -13.39 14.38
C GLY A 74 16.00 -14.91 14.58
N GLN A 75 15.00 -15.39 15.31
CA GLN A 75 14.80 -16.82 15.60
C GLN A 75 13.81 -17.50 14.63
N LEU A 76 13.18 -16.73 13.74
CA LEU A 76 12.19 -17.27 12.81
C LEU A 76 12.85 -18.15 11.74
N THR A 77 12.29 -19.33 11.57
CA THR A 77 12.70 -20.32 10.55
C THR A 77 11.78 -20.27 9.33
N HIS A 78 12.13 -20.99 8.27
CA HIS A 78 11.23 -21.11 7.10
C HIS A 78 9.88 -21.76 7.45
N LEU A 79 9.85 -22.69 8.41
CA LEU A 79 8.60 -23.30 8.87
C LEU A 79 7.71 -22.27 9.60
N ASP A 80 8.32 -21.42 10.42
CA ASP A 80 7.59 -20.32 11.07
C ASP A 80 7.00 -19.37 10.01
N MET A 81 7.73 -19.08 8.94
CA MET A 81 7.25 -18.22 7.86
C MET A 81 6.11 -18.87 7.07
N GLU A 82 6.13 -20.18 6.84
CA GLU A 82 4.99 -20.88 6.24
C GLU A 82 3.75 -20.78 7.13
N GLN A 83 3.89 -21.01 8.43
CA GLN A 83 2.80 -20.86 9.41
C GLN A 83 2.27 -19.43 9.46
N PHE A 84 3.16 -18.42 9.38
CA PHE A 84 2.75 -17.03 9.32
C PHE A 84 1.91 -16.74 8.06
N ILE A 85 2.28 -17.27 6.90
CA ILE A 85 1.51 -17.07 5.68
C ILE A 85 0.14 -17.75 5.77
N GLU A 86 0.08 -18.96 6.32
CA GLU A 86 -1.19 -19.65 6.60
C GLU A 86 -2.06 -18.85 7.57
N PHE A 87 -1.46 -18.29 8.63
CA PHE A 87 -2.14 -17.38 9.54
C PHE A 87 -2.69 -16.14 8.84
N CYS A 88 -1.92 -15.52 7.96
CA CYS A 88 -2.39 -14.36 7.18
C CYS A 88 -3.59 -14.69 6.28
N GLN A 89 -3.69 -15.93 5.80
CA GLN A 89 -4.84 -16.38 5.00
C GLN A 89 -6.10 -16.59 5.84
N LYS A 90 -5.96 -16.99 7.11
CA LYS A 90 -7.06 -17.28 8.04
C LYS A 90 -6.77 -16.75 9.45
N PRO A 91 -6.65 -15.42 9.62
CA PRO A 91 -6.39 -14.85 10.93
C PRO A 91 -7.61 -15.00 11.84
N PRO A 92 -7.42 -14.99 13.18
CA PRO A 92 -8.51 -14.98 14.13
C PRO A 92 -9.46 -13.79 13.94
N LYS A 93 -10.74 -13.97 14.24
CA LYS A 93 -11.75 -12.90 14.10
C LYS A 93 -11.38 -11.62 14.86
N SER A 94 -10.71 -11.72 16.01
CA SER A 94 -10.24 -10.58 16.80
C SER A 94 -9.16 -9.74 16.10
N TRP A 95 -8.49 -10.29 15.09
CA TRP A 95 -7.46 -9.62 14.28
C TRP A 95 -8.01 -8.98 13.01
N ILE A 96 -9.32 -9.15 12.74
CA ILE A 96 -9.95 -8.68 11.51
C ILE A 96 -10.87 -7.50 11.80
N GLY A 97 -10.57 -6.34 11.21
CA GLY A 97 -11.43 -5.16 11.20
C GLY A 97 -12.42 -5.16 10.04
N LEU A 98 -13.60 -4.59 10.27
CA LEU A 98 -14.62 -4.40 9.23
C LEU A 98 -14.43 -3.07 8.48
N LYS A 99 -13.66 -2.15 9.04
CA LYS A 99 -13.28 -0.87 8.46
C LYS A 99 -11.78 -0.62 8.67
N GLN A 100 -11.18 0.13 7.78
CA GLN A 100 -9.83 0.61 7.99
C GLN A 100 -9.85 1.71 9.04
N SER A 101 -9.08 1.53 10.12
CA SER A 101 -8.96 2.49 11.22
C SER A 101 -7.51 2.94 11.34
N PRO A 102 -7.25 4.19 11.77
CA PRO A 102 -5.90 4.65 12.06
C PRO A 102 -5.29 3.81 13.17
N ARG A 103 -3.96 3.67 13.17
CA ARG A 103 -3.22 2.88 14.17
C ARG A 103 -3.25 3.52 15.55
N PHE A 104 -3.17 4.84 15.58
CA PHE A 104 -3.14 5.66 16.77
C PHE A 104 -4.21 6.72 16.69
N ILE A 105 -4.68 7.16 17.84
CA ILE A 105 -5.62 8.28 18.01
C ILE A 105 -5.07 9.22 19.08
N GLU A 106 -5.46 10.46 18.98
CA GLU A 106 -5.20 11.44 20.02
C GLU A 106 -6.30 11.37 21.09
N HIS A 107 -5.92 11.25 22.33
CA HIS A 107 -6.79 11.26 23.49
C HIS A 107 -6.17 12.14 24.56
N GLU A 108 -6.85 13.21 24.95
CA GLU A 108 -6.37 14.17 25.95
C GLU A 108 -4.96 14.71 25.69
N GLY A 109 -4.64 15.02 24.43
CA GLY A 109 -3.32 15.54 24.02
C GLY A 109 -2.22 14.48 23.99
N THR A 110 -2.55 13.21 24.29
CA THR A 110 -1.62 12.07 24.22
C THR A 110 -1.99 11.15 23.07
N ILE A 111 -1.00 10.68 22.33
CA ILE A 111 -1.23 9.73 21.25
C ILE A 111 -1.19 8.31 21.80
N ILE A 112 -2.31 7.62 21.68
CA ILE A 112 -2.50 6.26 22.18
C ILE A 112 -2.82 5.27 21.04
N PRO A 113 -2.53 3.97 21.21
CA PRO A 113 -2.96 2.94 20.28
C PRO A 113 -4.49 2.95 20.13
N ASN A 114 -4.96 2.90 18.88
CA ASN A 114 -6.39 2.88 18.61
C ASN A 114 -6.98 1.48 18.91
N PRO A 115 -7.90 1.34 19.85
CA PRO A 115 -8.51 0.05 20.21
C PRO A 115 -9.36 -0.57 19.09
N GLU A 116 -9.79 0.23 18.09
CA GLU A 116 -10.51 -0.27 16.92
C GLU A 116 -9.59 -0.75 15.79
N TRP A 117 -8.31 -0.45 15.87
CA TRP A 117 -7.37 -0.87 14.84
C TRP A 117 -7.20 -2.39 14.81
N ARG A 118 -7.07 -2.93 13.61
CA ARG A 118 -6.79 -4.36 13.38
C ARG A 118 -5.77 -4.50 12.25
N PRO A 119 -4.85 -5.48 12.35
CA PRO A 119 -3.82 -5.70 11.32
C PRO A 119 -4.40 -6.20 9.99
N PHE A 120 -5.55 -6.85 10.02
CA PHE A 120 -6.26 -7.32 8.83
C PHE A 120 -7.60 -6.60 8.72
N VAL A 121 -8.04 -6.32 7.49
CA VAL A 121 -9.30 -5.62 7.24
C VAL A 121 -10.04 -6.32 6.11
N VAL A 122 -11.36 -6.47 6.27
CA VAL A 122 -12.22 -6.96 5.21
C VAL A 122 -12.29 -5.91 4.09
N PHE A 123 -11.91 -6.30 2.88
CA PHE A 123 -12.00 -5.42 1.72
C PHE A 123 -13.36 -5.60 1.04
N ARG A 124 -14.13 -4.51 0.96
CA ARG A 124 -15.40 -4.49 0.25
C ARG A 124 -15.16 -4.22 -1.23
N ALA A 125 -15.42 -5.20 -2.09
CA ALA A 125 -15.55 -4.92 -3.51
C ALA A 125 -16.86 -4.13 -3.74
N LYS A 126 -16.79 -3.00 -4.44
CA LYS A 126 -17.95 -2.11 -4.70
C LYS A 126 -19.13 -2.81 -5.40
N SER A 127 -18.89 -3.98 -6.01
CA SER A 127 -19.87 -4.74 -6.79
C SER A 127 -20.63 -5.82 -6.01
N THR A 128 -20.26 -6.10 -4.76
CA THR A 128 -20.97 -7.12 -3.98
C THR A 128 -22.15 -6.49 -3.25
N GLY A 129 -23.38 -6.89 -3.62
CA GLY A 129 -24.62 -6.47 -2.97
C GLY A 129 -24.81 -6.95 -1.51
N VAL A 130 -23.72 -7.21 -0.81
CA VAL A 130 -23.74 -7.64 0.60
C VAL A 130 -24.12 -6.46 1.48
N SER A 131 -25.28 -6.53 2.11
CA SER A 131 -25.82 -5.46 2.96
C SER A 131 -25.05 -5.27 4.26
N LYS A 132 -24.40 -6.34 4.80
CA LYS A 132 -23.65 -6.28 6.06
C LYS A 132 -22.33 -7.05 5.96
N LEU A 133 -21.21 -6.36 6.18
CA LEU A 133 -19.89 -6.98 6.25
C LEU A 133 -19.71 -7.73 7.56
N THR A 134 -19.10 -8.91 7.49
CA THR A 134 -18.66 -9.71 8.64
C THR A 134 -17.21 -10.14 8.46
N THR A 135 -16.57 -10.56 9.53
CA THR A 135 -15.18 -11.07 9.48
C THR A 135 -15.05 -12.34 8.64
N ALA A 136 -16.15 -13.07 8.40
CA ALA A 136 -16.18 -14.25 7.52
C ALA A 136 -15.90 -13.90 6.04
N HIS A 137 -16.10 -12.64 5.65
CA HIS A 137 -15.79 -12.16 4.29
C HIS A 137 -14.30 -11.81 4.09
N TYR A 138 -13.46 -12.00 5.10
CA TYR A 138 -12.03 -11.76 4.94
C TYR A 138 -11.42 -12.78 3.98
N GLN A 139 -10.72 -12.28 2.98
CA GLN A 139 -9.96 -13.07 2.02
C GLN A 139 -8.66 -12.37 1.68
N LEU A 140 -7.55 -13.08 1.79
CA LEU A 140 -6.26 -12.59 1.34
C LEU A 140 -6.09 -12.90 -0.15
N SER A 141 -5.94 -11.86 -0.96
CA SER A 141 -5.76 -12.04 -2.41
C SER A 141 -4.39 -12.66 -2.73
N GLN A 142 -4.27 -13.35 -3.87
CA GLN A 142 -2.99 -13.91 -4.32
C GLN A 142 -1.92 -12.84 -4.50
N LYS A 143 -2.30 -11.64 -4.95
CA LYS A 143 -1.38 -10.49 -5.05
C LYS A 143 -0.87 -10.06 -3.68
N ALA A 144 -1.72 -10.11 -2.65
CA ALA A 144 -1.29 -9.80 -1.28
C ALA A 144 -0.33 -10.87 -0.73
N VAL A 145 -0.56 -12.15 -1.02
CA VAL A 145 0.39 -13.22 -0.66
C VAL A 145 1.74 -13.00 -1.35
N GLN A 146 1.75 -12.68 -2.65
CA GLN A 146 2.98 -12.35 -3.37
C GLN A 146 3.70 -11.13 -2.77
N ALA A 147 2.94 -10.11 -2.35
CA ALA A 147 3.50 -8.94 -1.68
C ALA A 147 4.16 -9.30 -0.33
N ILE A 148 3.56 -10.19 0.47
CA ILE A 148 4.16 -10.71 1.71
C ILE A 148 5.52 -11.37 1.41
N PHE A 149 5.58 -12.27 0.42
CA PHE A 149 6.84 -12.92 0.02
C PHE A 149 7.90 -11.91 -0.40
N SER A 150 7.53 -10.93 -1.21
CA SER A 150 8.44 -9.90 -1.71
C SER A 150 8.96 -9.00 -0.58
N ILE A 151 8.05 -8.48 0.25
CA ILE A 151 8.38 -7.52 1.31
C ILE A 151 9.21 -8.19 2.40
N LEU A 152 8.76 -9.32 2.93
CA LEU A 152 9.49 -10.02 3.98
C LEU A 152 10.78 -10.65 3.46
N GLY A 153 10.81 -11.10 2.20
CA GLY A 153 12.03 -11.52 1.53
C GLY A 153 13.09 -10.41 1.49
N SER A 154 12.67 -9.19 1.13
CA SER A 154 13.54 -8.00 1.14
C SER A 154 13.98 -7.63 2.55
N PHE A 155 13.08 -7.71 3.53
CA PHE A 155 13.40 -7.42 4.93
C PHE A 155 14.44 -8.39 5.50
N PHE A 156 14.24 -9.70 5.34
CA PHE A 156 15.23 -10.69 5.81
C PHE A 156 16.53 -10.65 5.03
N SER A 157 16.52 -10.27 3.76
CA SER A 157 17.76 -10.03 3.00
C SER A 157 18.54 -8.84 3.57
N PHE A 158 17.87 -7.76 3.95
CA PHE A 158 18.48 -6.64 4.65
C PHE A 158 19.08 -7.08 5.99
N LEU A 159 18.33 -7.81 6.81
CA LEU A 159 18.83 -8.31 8.10
C LEU A 159 20.05 -9.23 7.94
N LEU A 160 20.08 -10.03 6.88
CA LEU A 160 21.22 -10.89 6.55
C LEU A 160 22.46 -10.06 6.16
N GLN A 161 22.29 -9.02 5.34
CA GLN A 161 23.37 -8.10 4.95
C GLN A 161 23.93 -7.32 6.16
N GLU A 162 23.08 -6.99 7.12
CA GLU A 162 23.47 -6.32 8.36
C GLU A 162 23.97 -7.31 9.45
N ASN A 163 24.17 -8.60 9.10
CA ASN A 163 24.59 -9.66 10.03
C ASN A 163 23.68 -9.79 11.28
N LYS A 164 22.41 -9.46 11.17
CA LYS A 164 21.42 -9.58 12.25
C LYS A 164 20.76 -10.98 12.27
N VAL A 165 20.80 -11.69 11.17
CA VAL A 165 20.30 -13.07 11.03
C VAL A 165 21.31 -13.89 10.23
N GLN A 166 21.29 -15.22 10.42
CA GLN A 166 22.23 -16.12 9.74
C GLN A 166 21.73 -16.55 8.34
N ALA A 167 20.42 -16.48 8.11
CA ALA A 167 19.82 -16.90 6.85
C ALA A 167 18.52 -16.13 6.60
N ASN A 168 18.08 -16.06 5.34
CA ASN A 168 16.79 -15.52 4.96
C ASN A 168 15.75 -16.64 4.94
N PRO A 169 14.83 -16.72 5.93
CA PRO A 169 13.84 -17.80 6.03
C PRO A 169 12.82 -17.78 4.88
N MET A 170 12.53 -16.61 4.30
CA MET A 170 11.65 -16.49 3.14
C MET A 170 12.27 -17.10 1.88
N ALA A 171 13.59 -17.01 1.72
CA ALA A 171 14.30 -17.59 0.59
C ALA A 171 14.36 -19.12 0.68
N GLN A 172 14.32 -19.67 1.90
CA GLN A 172 14.39 -21.11 2.15
C GLN A 172 13.07 -21.85 1.88
N ILE A 173 11.94 -21.13 1.75
CA ILE A 173 10.65 -21.74 1.40
C ILE A 173 10.73 -22.31 -0.02
N ARG A 174 10.79 -23.63 -0.14
CA ARG A 174 10.95 -24.33 -1.43
C ARG A 174 9.65 -24.42 -2.21
N GLN A 175 8.54 -24.69 -1.53
CA GLN A 175 7.23 -24.88 -2.16
C GLN A 175 6.37 -23.61 -2.13
N LYS A 176 6.87 -22.53 -2.72
CA LYS A 176 6.09 -21.28 -2.83
C LYS A 176 4.77 -21.46 -3.58
N SER A 177 4.68 -22.43 -4.48
CA SER A 177 3.46 -22.76 -5.22
C SER A 177 2.30 -23.24 -4.33
N LYS A 178 2.57 -23.74 -3.12
CA LYS A 178 1.55 -24.04 -2.12
C LYS A 178 0.73 -22.80 -1.74
N PHE A 179 1.40 -21.65 -1.69
CA PHE A 179 0.82 -20.38 -1.28
C PHE A 179 0.44 -19.47 -2.45
N ILE A 180 1.25 -19.50 -3.51
CA ILE A 180 1.11 -18.65 -4.69
C ILE A 180 0.59 -19.52 -5.84
N ARG A 181 -0.71 -19.49 -6.06
CA ARG A 181 -1.31 -20.11 -7.25
C ARG A 181 -0.99 -19.23 -8.45
N GLN A 182 -0.33 -19.78 -9.44
CA GLN A 182 -0.22 -19.13 -10.75
C GLN A 182 -1.58 -19.30 -11.44
N HIS A 183 -2.43 -18.26 -11.36
CA HIS A 183 -3.66 -18.26 -12.09
C HIS A 183 -3.37 -18.06 -13.58
N GLN A 184 -3.69 -19.06 -14.38
CA GLN A 184 -3.70 -18.98 -15.83
C GLN A 184 -4.88 -18.17 -16.37
N HIS A 185 -5.78 -17.70 -15.51
CA HIS A 185 -6.89 -16.86 -15.95
C HIS A 185 -6.37 -15.48 -16.34
N LYS A 186 -6.35 -15.23 -17.63
CA LYS A 186 -6.16 -13.88 -18.17
C LYS A 186 -7.21 -12.98 -17.49
N ALA A 187 -6.73 -11.94 -16.80
CA ALA A 187 -7.65 -10.94 -16.27
C ALA A 187 -8.52 -10.41 -17.43
N PRO A 188 -9.84 -10.28 -17.24
CA PRO A 188 -10.68 -9.72 -18.29
C PRO A 188 -10.16 -8.34 -18.68
N ILE A 189 -10.05 -8.11 -19.98
CA ILE A 189 -9.61 -6.82 -20.52
C ILE A 189 -10.67 -5.79 -20.12
N ARG A 190 -10.33 -4.92 -19.19
CA ARG A 190 -11.20 -3.83 -18.72
C ARG A 190 -10.88 -2.56 -19.50
N ARG A 191 -11.37 -2.50 -20.71
CA ARG A 191 -11.29 -1.30 -21.55
C ARG A 191 -12.66 -1.00 -22.14
N LEU A 192 -12.92 0.25 -22.40
CA LEU A 192 -14.06 0.67 -23.22
C LEU A 192 -13.75 0.39 -24.68
N SER A 193 -14.74 0.00 -25.47
CA SER A 193 -14.65 0.05 -26.94
C SER A 193 -14.64 1.51 -27.41
N GLU A 194 -14.24 1.75 -28.64
CA GLU A 194 -14.28 3.09 -29.24
C GLU A 194 -15.69 3.69 -29.19
N LEU A 195 -16.70 2.90 -29.52
CA LEU A 195 -18.09 3.33 -29.46
C LEU A 195 -18.53 3.68 -28.02
N GLN A 196 -18.14 2.87 -27.03
CA GLN A 196 -18.43 3.17 -25.62
C GLN A 196 -17.71 4.43 -25.17
N TRP A 197 -16.48 4.64 -25.61
CA TRP A 197 -15.71 5.83 -25.27
C TRP A 197 -16.36 7.08 -25.92
N SER A 198 -16.71 7.05 -27.23
CA SER A 198 -17.38 8.16 -27.90
C SER A 198 -18.68 8.54 -27.18
N TYR A 199 -19.50 7.56 -26.82
CA TYR A 199 -20.72 7.81 -26.05
C TYR A 199 -20.45 8.51 -24.71
N VAL A 200 -19.43 8.04 -23.98
CA VAL A 200 -19.06 8.61 -22.67
C VAL A 200 -18.58 10.06 -22.81
N ILE A 201 -17.72 10.35 -23.81
CA ILE A 201 -17.18 11.70 -23.99
C ILE A 201 -18.24 12.67 -24.49
N GLU A 202 -19.08 12.27 -25.43
CA GLU A 202 -20.21 13.07 -25.92
C GLU A 202 -21.20 13.42 -24.81
N THR A 203 -21.46 12.45 -23.93
CA THR A 203 -22.29 12.69 -22.73
C THR A 203 -21.66 13.72 -21.81
N ALA A 204 -20.35 13.61 -21.54
CA ALA A 204 -19.62 14.55 -20.71
C ALA A 204 -19.60 15.98 -21.33
N GLU A 205 -19.46 16.09 -22.65
CA GLU A 205 -19.53 17.36 -23.38
C GLU A 205 -20.93 18.00 -23.27
N GLN A 206 -21.97 17.21 -23.46
CA GLN A 206 -23.35 17.70 -23.30
C GLN A 206 -23.65 18.17 -21.88
N MET A 207 -23.14 17.46 -20.87
CA MET A 207 -23.27 17.85 -19.48
C MET A 207 -22.49 19.14 -19.20
N ALA A 208 -21.27 19.28 -19.71
CA ALA A 208 -20.46 20.50 -19.57
C ALA A 208 -21.12 21.72 -20.26
N LYS A 209 -21.75 21.52 -21.42
CA LYS A 209 -22.52 22.58 -22.10
C LYS A 209 -23.73 23.03 -21.30
N LYS A 210 -24.42 22.13 -20.59
CA LYS A 210 -25.60 22.45 -19.79
C LYS A 210 -25.25 23.13 -18.46
N ASP A 211 -24.22 22.65 -17.79
CA ASP A 211 -23.74 23.16 -16.50
C ASP A 211 -22.20 23.12 -16.46
N PRO A 212 -21.54 24.15 -17.01
CA PRO A 212 -20.09 24.23 -17.09
C PRO A 212 -19.45 24.12 -15.72
N HIS A 213 -19.97 24.83 -14.73
CA HIS A 213 -19.41 24.91 -13.39
C HIS A 213 -19.25 23.54 -12.72
N HIS A 214 -20.16 22.62 -12.95
CA HIS A 214 -20.12 21.27 -12.34
C HIS A 214 -19.41 20.24 -13.22
N HIS A 215 -19.39 20.41 -14.55
CA HIS A 215 -19.01 19.31 -15.46
C HIS A 215 -17.76 19.54 -16.33
N GLU A 216 -17.30 20.80 -16.53
CA GLU A 216 -16.10 21.09 -17.32
C GLU A 216 -14.86 20.41 -16.73
N ARG A 217 -14.69 20.42 -15.41
CA ARG A 217 -13.60 19.72 -14.75
C ARG A 217 -13.59 18.22 -15.05
N THR A 218 -14.76 17.60 -15.08
CA THR A 218 -14.89 16.16 -15.38
C THR A 218 -14.51 15.90 -16.82
N LEU A 219 -15.01 16.70 -17.76
CA LEU A 219 -14.67 16.61 -19.17
C LEU A 219 -13.16 16.78 -19.39
N PHE A 220 -12.55 17.81 -18.78
CA PHE A 220 -11.11 18.03 -18.86
C PHE A 220 -10.31 16.82 -18.36
N ILE A 221 -10.65 16.29 -17.17
CA ILE A 221 -9.96 15.11 -16.59
C ILE A 221 -10.06 13.91 -17.51
N MET A 222 -11.25 13.62 -18.05
CA MET A 222 -11.46 12.47 -18.92
C MET A 222 -10.69 12.61 -20.23
N SER A 223 -10.75 13.79 -20.86
CA SER A 223 -10.03 14.09 -22.11
C SER A 223 -8.52 14.03 -21.92
N ALA A 224 -7.99 14.62 -20.86
CA ALA A 224 -6.56 14.60 -20.55
C ALA A 224 -6.03 13.20 -20.27
N LEU A 225 -6.76 12.40 -19.45
CA LEU A 225 -6.34 11.04 -19.16
C LEU A 225 -6.33 10.14 -20.40
N TYR A 226 -7.29 10.31 -21.29
CA TYR A 226 -7.40 9.49 -22.50
C TYR A 226 -6.48 10.00 -23.61
N GLY A 227 -6.56 11.28 -23.98
CA GLY A 227 -5.82 11.85 -25.11
C GLY A 227 -4.30 11.87 -24.88
N MET A 228 -3.88 12.14 -23.64
CA MET A 228 -2.47 12.24 -23.27
C MET A 228 -1.93 11.00 -22.56
N TYR A 229 -2.71 9.93 -22.42
CA TYR A 229 -2.32 8.69 -21.71
C TYR A 229 -1.72 8.94 -20.32
N LEU A 230 -2.30 9.90 -19.59
CA LEU A 230 -1.83 10.27 -18.25
C LEU A 230 -2.26 9.26 -17.20
N ARG A 231 -1.39 9.06 -16.20
CA ARG A 231 -1.83 8.44 -14.95
C ARG A 231 -2.56 9.49 -14.10
N ILE A 232 -3.52 9.03 -13.28
CA ILE A 232 -4.22 9.94 -12.35
C ILE A 232 -3.23 10.76 -11.50
N SER A 233 -2.12 10.16 -11.06
CA SER A 233 -1.09 10.84 -10.26
C SER A 233 -0.25 11.85 -11.04
N GLU A 234 -0.36 11.90 -12.35
CA GLU A 234 0.31 12.87 -13.22
C GLU A 234 -0.58 14.07 -13.50
N LEU A 235 -1.89 13.92 -13.37
CA LEU A 235 -2.88 14.98 -13.51
C LEU A 235 -3.35 15.55 -12.17
N ALA A 236 -3.36 14.73 -11.12
CA ALA A 236 -3.78 15.13 -9.78
C ALA A 236 -2.58 15.59 -8.94
N ALA A 237 -2.78 16.64 -8.16
CA ALA A 237 -1.77 17.12 -7.22
C ALA A 237 -1.39 16.05 -6.18
N SER A 238 -0.11 15.97 -5.88
CA SER A 238 0.46 15.08 -4.87
C SER A 238 1.56 15.79 -4.08
N SER A 239 2.07 15.17 -3.04
CA SER A 239 3.22 15.71 -2.29
C SER A 239 4.52 15.81 -3.13
N ARG A 240 4.57 15.19 -4.30
CA ARG A 240 5.74 15.17 -5.18
C ARG A 240 5.60 16.06 -6.40
N TRP A 241 4.39 16.26 -6.86
CA TRP A 241 4.09 16.92 -8.10
C TRP A 241 2.74 17.63 -7.99
N ILE A 242 2.72 18.88 -8.38
CA ILE A 242 1.52 19.72 -8.46
C ILE A 242 1.44 20.23 -9.89
N PRO A 243 0.60 19.64 -10.76
CA PRO A 243 0.45 20.09 -12.13
C PRO A 243 -0.11 21.53 -12.17
N GLN A 244 0.46 22.34 -13.03
CA GLN A 244 0.06 23.73 -13.25
C GLN A 244 -0.26 23.97 -14.73
N MET A 245 -1.00 25.00 -15.03
CA MET A 245 -1.26 25.37 -16.43
C MET A 245 0.02 25.78 -17.17
N SER A 246 1.03 26.27 -16.45
CA SER A 246 2.37 26.57 -17.01
C SER A 246 3.15 25.33 -17.47
N ASP A 247 2.72 24.11 -17.09
CA ASP A 247 3.33 22.89 -17.59
C ASP A 247 2.87 22.52 -19.01
N PHE A 248 1.87 23.26 -19.52
CA PHE A 248 1.50 23.23 -20.94
C PHE A 248 2.29 24.29 -21.69
N ALA A 249 2.93 23.90 -22.76
CA ALA A 249 3.66 24.77 -23.65
C ALA A 249 3.30 24.49 -25.11
N GLN A 250 3.31 25.51 -25.95
CA GLN A 250 3.09 25.37 -27.37
C GLN A 250 4.43 25.46 -28.11
N ASP A 251 4.67 24.58 -29.07
CA ASP A 251 5.85 24.64 -29.94
C ASP A 251 5.65 25.63 -31.10
N HIS A 252 6.66 25.75 -31.95
CA HIS A 252 6.65 26.68 -33.11
C HIS A 252 5.63 26.28 -34.18
N GLU A 253 5.18 25.01 -34.17
CA GLU A 253 4.21 24.46 -35.12
C GLU A 253 2.78 24.56 -34.57
N GLY A 254 2.62 25.05 -33.34
CA GLY A 254 1.31 25.18 -32.68
C GLY A 254 0.84 23.95 -31.93
N ASN A 255 1.66 22.91 -31.79
CA ASN A 255 1.31 21.73 -31.04
C ASN A 255 1.46 22.00 -29.52
N TRP A 256 0.53 21.49 -28.74
CA TRP A 256 0.57 21.59 -27.29
C TRP A 256 1.31 20.42 -26.67
N TRP A 257 2.21 20.75 -25.76
CA TRP A 257 3.00 19.78 -24.96
C TRP A 257 2.68 19.94 -23.50
N PHE A 258 2.59 18.82 -22.81
CA PHE A 258 2.43 18.79 -21.36
C PHE A 258 3.61 18.06 -20.72
N THR A 259 4.34 18.77 -19.87
CA THR A 259 5.44 18.20 -19.09
C THR A 259 4.93 17.74 -17.75
N THR A 260 5.23 16.51 -17.37
CA THR A 260 4.75 15.90 -16.13
C THR A 260 5.82 15.05 -15.47
N VAL A 261 5.68 14.84 -14.16
CA VAL A 261 6.57 13.98 -13.37
C VAL A 261 5.84 12.70 -12.94
N GLY A 262 6.27 11.57 -13.50
CA GLY A 262 5.67 10.27 -13.28
C GLY A 262 6.28 9.47 -12.12
N LYS A 263 5.93 8.19 -12.07
CA LYS A 263 6.44 7.24 -11.08
C LYS A 263 7.98 7.16 -11.15
N GLY A 264 8.62 7.26 -9.98
CA GLY A 264 10.09 7.21 -9.86
C GLY A 264 10.76 8.56 -10.14
N ASN A 265 10.00 9.65 -10.05
CA ASN A 265 10.48 11.02 -10.29
C ASN A 265 11.02 11.24 -11.73
N LYS A 266 10.45 10.49 -12.69
CA LYS A 266 10.81 10.61 -14.10
C LYS A 266 9.93 11.64 -14.76
N GLU A 267 10.56 12.68 -15.29
CA GLU A 267 9.92 13.66 -16.13
C GLU A 267 9.64 13.08 -17.52
N ARG A 268 8.51 13.44 -18.10
CA ARG A 268 8.17 13.17 -19.50
C ARG A 268 7.32 14.27 -20.07
N THR A 269 7.53 14.56 -21.34
CA THR A 269 6.74 15.51 -22.12
C THR A 269 5.85 14.71 -23.08
N ILE A 270 4.60 15.13 -23.23
CA ILE A 270 3.57 14.45 -24.00
C ILE A 270 2.87 15.47 -24.87
N THR A 271 2.57 15.12 -26.13
CA THR A 271 1.71 15.87 -27.07
C THR A 271 0.28 15.44 -26.94
#